data_e490d958ed06acc466d457c5fb002abf
#
_entry.id   e490d958ed06acc466d457c5fb002abf
#
_cell.length_a   1.000
_cell.length_b   1.000
_cell.length_c   1.000
_cell.angle_alpha   90.00
_cell.angle_beta   90.00
_cell.angle_gamma   90.00
#
_symmetry.space_group_name_H-M   'P 1'
#
loop_
_entity.id
_entity.type
_entity.pdbx_description
1 polymer ?
#
loop_
_entity_poly.entity_id
_entity_poly.type
_entity_poly.pdbx_seq_one_letter_code
_entity_poly.pdbx_strand_id
1 'polypeptide(L)'
;MTLPGSRCYYAGLMSFVHLHCHSEYSLLDGANRIDTLIKRAQELEQPALAITDHGNMHAAWEFQEKAKKAKLRPILGMESYVAPGDRRLKARPAPGVKPYYHLVLLAQNATGYRNLVKLSSLAYTEGFYVKPRLDRELLAKYSEGIVVTSACLA
;
A
#
# COMPACT_ATOMS: atom_id res chain seq x y z
N MET A 1 -41.66 33.11 -2.11
CA MET A 1 -40.43 33.55 -1.42
C MET A 1 -39.54 32.35 -1.29
N THR A 2 -38.74 32.05 -2.29
CA THR A 2 -37.85 30.88 -2.38
C THR A 2 -36.50 31.28 -1.79
N LEU A 3 -36.09 30.58 -0.74
CA LEU A 3 -34.77 30.74 -0.13
C LEU A 3 -33.69 30.36 -1.17
N PRO A 4 -32.61 31.12 -1.33
CA PRO A 4 -31.53 30.76 -2.21
C PRO A 4 -30.82 29.52 -1.65
N GLY A 5 -30.66 28.51 -2.52
CA GLY A 5 -30.07 27.23 -2.20
C GLY A 5 -28.71 27.41 -1.56
N SER A 6 -28.55 26.76 -0.40
CA SER A 6 -27.25 26.55 0.25
C SER A 6 -26.35 25.77 -0.73
N ARG A 7 -25.51 26.47 -1.48
CA ARG A 7 -24.38 25.86 -2.17
C ARG A 7 -23.53 25.19 -1.10
N CYS A 8 -23.48 23.89 -1.15
CA CYS A 8 -22.58 23.10 -0.33
C CYS A 8 -21.14 23.56 -0.67
N TYR A 9 -20.53 24.36 0.20
CA TYR A 9 -19.18 24.92 0.01
C TYR A 9 -18.06 23.86 -0.02
N TYR A 10 -18.42 22.58 0.08
CA TYR A 10 -17.46 21.47 0.07
C TYR A 10 -17.36 20.71 -1.25
N ALA A 11 -18.11 21.09 -2.28
CA ALA A 11 -18.14 20.37 -3.56
C ALA A 11 -16.84 20.48 -4.40
N GLY A 12 -15.86 21.28 -3.97
CA GLY A 12 -14.56 21.44 -4.65
C GLY A 12 -13.35 20.86 -3.92
N LEU A 13 -13.52 20.29 -2.71
CA LEU A 13 -12.39 19.91 -1.84
C LEU A 13 -12.32 18.43 -1.46
N MET A 14 -13.27 17.61 -1.86
CA MET A 14 -13.33 16.19 -1.46
C MET A 14 -13.17 15.27 -2.66
N SER A 15 -11.99 15.24 -3.26
CA SER A 15 -11.64 14.17 -4.17
C SER A 15 -11.17 12.95 -3.37
N PHE A 16 -11.81 11.81 -3.59
CA PHE A 16 -11.44 10.56 -2.94
C PHE A 16 -10.18 9.98 -3.58
N VAL A 17 -9.29 9.42 -2.77
CA VAL A 17 -8.08 8.71 -3.20
C VAL A 17 -8.04 7.35 -2.52
N HIS A 18 -7.98 6.28 -3.31
CA HIS A 18 -7.71 4.95 -2.76
C HIS A 18 -6.26 4.86 -2.29
N LEU A 19 -6.05 4.62 -0.99
CA LEU A 19 -4.73 4.45 -0.38
C LEU A 19 -4.37 2.98 -0.13
N HIS A 20 -5.30 2.05 -0.32
CA HIS A 20 -5.12 0.61 -0.17
C HIS A 20 -5.76 -0.08 -1.37
N CYS A 21 -4.95 -0.54 -2.31
CA CYS A 21 -5.42 -1.14 -3.55
C CYS A 21 -4.42 -2.19 -4.05
N HIS A 22 -4.93 -3.38 -4.40
CA HIS A 22 -4.14 -4.49 -4.91
C HIS A 22 -4.25 -4.59 -6.43
N SER A 23 -3.13 -4.88 -7.08
CA SER A 23 -3.06 -5.18 -8.50
C SER A 23 -2.99 -6.69 -8.75
N GLU A 24 -2.90 -7.06 -10.01
CA GLU A 24 -2.62 -8.42 -10.48
C GLU A 24 -1.32 -9.03 -9.92
N TYR A 25 -0.44 -8.23 -9.31
CA TYR A 25 0.77 -8.71 -8.62
C TYR A 25 0.50 -9.20 -7.19
N SER A 26 -0.72 -9.02 -6.67
CA SER A 26 -1.23 -9.69 -5.47
C SER A 26 -1.92 -10.98 -5.85
N LEU A 27 -1.16 -12.02 -6.19
CA LEU A 27 -1.59 -13.23 -6.90
C LEU A 27 -2.78 -13.97 -6.30
N LEU A 28 -3.07 -13.80 -5.00
CA LEU A 28 -4.16 -14.52 -4.33
C LEU A 28 -5.49 -13.79 -4.36
N ASP A 29 -5.48 -12.46 -4.45
CA ASP A 29 -6.68 -11.62 -4.30
C ASP A 29 -6.74 -10.41 -5.23
N GLY A 30 -5.65 -10.10 -5.93
CA GLY A 30 -5.57 -8.97 -6.85
C GLY A 30 -6.05 -9.33 -8.26
N ALA A 31 -7.24 -8.88 -8.64
CA ALA A 31 -7.79 -9.07 -9.99
C ALA A 31 -7.64 -7.83 -10.88
N ASN A 32 -7.12 -6.73 -10.34
CA ASN A 32 -7.06 -5.45 -11.04
C ASN A 32 -5.81 -5.32 -11.88
N ARG A 33 -5.97 -5.24 -13.19
CA ARG A 33 -4.86 -4.88 -14.10
C ARG A 33 -4.52 -3.40 -13.93
N ILE A 34 -3.24 -3.06 -13.96
CA ILE A 34 -2.75 -1.69 -13.75
C ILE A 34 -3.41 -0.70 -14.72
N ASP A 35 -3.51 -1.04 -16.01
CA ASP A 35 -4.16 -0.19 -17.01
C ASP A 35 -5.63 0.09 -16.68
N THR A 36 -6.34 -0.93 -16.22
CA THR A 36 -7.77 -0.81 -15.86
C THR A 36 -7.95 0.04 -14.61
N LEU A 37 -7.07 -0.11 -13.61
CA LEU A 37 -7.07 0.72 -12.40
C LEU A 37 -6.86 2.20 -12.72
N ILE A 38 -5.86 2.51 -13.55
CA ILE A 38 -5.54 3.88 -13.93
C ILE A 38 -6.71 4.50 -14.71
N LYS A 39 -7.26 3.77 -15.71
CA LYS A 39 -8.42 4.21 -16.47
C LYS A 39 -9.62 4.49 -15.56
N ARG A 40 -9.88 3.58 -14.59
CA ARG A 40 -11.01 3.77 -13.67
C ARG A 40 -10.82 4.97 -12.74
N ALA A 41 -9.60 5.21 -12.26
CA ALA A 41 -9.29 6.39 -11.46
C ALA A 41 -9.50 7.69 -12.25
N GLN A 42 -9.14 7.71 -13.54
CA GLN A 42 -9.41 8.86 -14.42
C GLN A 42 -10.92 9.07 -14.66
N GLU A 43 -11.68 8.01 -14.92
CA GLU A 43 -13.15 8.08 -15.08
C GLU A 43 -13.85 8.63 -13.83
N LEU A 44 -13.29 8.37 -12.66
CA LEU A 44 -13.78 8.85 -11.35
C LEU A 44 -13.16 10.19 -10.95
N GLU A 45 -12.40 10.84 -11.83
CA GLU A 45 -11.72 12.11 -11.58
C GLU A 45 -10.86 12.10 -10.31
N GLN A 46 -10.28 10.94 -9.95
CA GLN A 46 -9.40 10.83 -8.80
C GLN A 46 -8.06 11.51 -9.11
N PRO A 47 -7.54 12.38 -8.22
CA PRO A 47 -6.27 13.08 -8.45
C PRO A 47 -5.04 12.19 -8.25
N ALA A 48 -5.19 11.09 -7.53
CA ALA A 48 -4.14 10.14 -7.20
C ALA A 48 -4.70 8.74 -6.99
N LEU A 49 -3.84 7.74 -7.05
CA LEU A 49 -4.14 6.35 -6.73
C LEU A 49 -2.93 5.70 -6.07
N ALA A 50 -3.13 4.93 -5.02
CA ALA A 50 -2.08 4.10 -4.46
C ALA A 50 -2.12 2.68 -5.05
N ILE A 51 -0.94 2.04 -5.09
CA ILE A 51 -0.80 0.61 -5.26
C ILE A 51 -0.10 0.03 -4.03
N THR A 52 -0.67 -1.03 -3.44
CA THR A 52 -0.23 -1.59 -2.15
C THR A 52 -0.35 -3.11 -2.17
N ASP A 53 0.37 -3.75 -3.08
CA ASP A 53 0.34 -5.19 -3.24
C ASP A 53 0.85 -5.93 -2.00
N HIS A 54 0.38 -7.15 -1.78
CA HIS A 54 0.73 -7.99 -0.64
C HIS A 54 2.21 -8.36 -0.62
N GLY A 55 2.94 -7.81 0.35
CA GLY A 55 4.32 -8.16 0.68
C GLY A 55 5.35 -7.86 -0.42
N ASN A 56 4.97 -7.12 -1.46
CA ASN A 56 5.88 -6.87 -2.58
C ASN A 56 5.71 -5.47 -3.20
N MET A 57 6.69 -5.09 -4.02
CA MET A 57 6.74 -3.83 -4.78
C MET A 57 6.83 -4.09 -6.29
N HIS A 58 6.37 -5.26 -6.77
CA HIS A 58 6.59 -5.67 -8.17
C HIS A 58 5.87 -4.76 -9.17
N ALA A 59 4.68 -4.28 -8.84
CA ALA A 59 3.92 -3.35 -9.68
C ALA A 59 4.49 -1.94 -9.73
N ALA A 60 5.36 -1.55 -8.78
CA ALA A 60 5.71 -0.15 -8.53
C ALA A 60 6.23 0.59 -9.76
N TRP A 61 7.14 -0.02 -10.52
CA TRP A 61 7.71 0.59 -11.73
C TRP A 61 6.66 0.78 -12.82
N GLU A 62 5.97 -0.30 -13.18
CA GLU A 62 4.97 -0.28 -14.23
C GLU A 62 3.83 0.71 -13.91
N PHE A 63 3.33 0.66 -12.69
CA PHE A 63 2.29 1.57 -12.21
C PHE A 63 2.73 3.03 -12.27
N GLN A 64 3.95 3.34 -11.79
CA GLN A 64 4.48 4.70 -11.81
C GLN A 64 4.58 5.26 -13.23
N GLU A 65 5.13 4.49 -14.17
CA GLU A 65 5.30 4.93 -15.56
C GLU A 65 3.95 5.14 -16.25
N LYS A 66 3.01 4.21 -16.08
CA LYS A 66 1.69 4.30 -16.70
C LYS A 66 0.83 5.41 -16.08
N ALA A 67 0.84 5.57 -14.76
CA ALA A 67 0.10 6.62 -14.08
C ALA A 67 0.61 8.02 -14.46
N LYS A 68 1.93 8.22 -14.55
CA LYS A 68 2.52 9.49 -15.02
C LYS A 68 2.09 9.83 -16.45
N LYS A 69 2.12 8.86 -17.37
CA LYS A 69 1.65 9.03 -18.75
C LYS A 69 0.16 9.43 -18.78
N ALA A 70 -0.63 8.87 -17.88
CA ALA A 70 -2.06 9.17 -17.72
C ALA A 70 -2.32 10.46 -16.93
N LYS A 71 -1.30 11.20 -16.50
CA LYS A 71 -1.37 12.41 -15.64
C LYS A 71 -2.07 12.15 -14.30
N LEU A 72 -2.07 10.92 -13.83
CA LEU A 72 -2.54 10.51 -12.52
C LEU A 72 -1.35 10.47 -11.56
N ARG A 73 -1.49 11.03 -10.35
CA ARG A 73 -0.44 11.00 -9.33
C ARG A 73 -0.31 9.61 -8.74
N PRO A 74 0.81 8.86 -8.95
CA PRO A 74 1.01 7.56 -8.34
C PRO A 74 1.45 7.71 -6.88
N ILE A 75 0.88 6.89 -6.00
CA ILE A 75 1.33 6.69 -4.63
C ILE A 75 1.82 5.25 -4.54
N LEU A 76 3.12 5.08 -4.25
CA LEU A 76 3.75 3.77 -4.19
C LEU A 76 3.75 3.26 -2.76
N GLY A 77 3.29 2.04 -2.57
CA GLY A 77 3.19 1.42 -1.25
C GLY A 77 3.25 -0.10 -1.31
N MET A 78 3.05 -0.70 -0.16
CA MET A 78 3.01 -2.15 0.03
C MET A 78 2.12 -2.47 1.22
N GLU A 79 1.26 -3.47 1.12
CA GLU A 79 0.63 -4.09 2.27
C GLU A 79 1.57 -5.14 2.84
N SER A 80 2.26 -4.79 3.91
CA SER A 80 3.29 -5.64 4.52
C SER A 80 2.70 -6.67 5.47
N TYR A 81 3.35 -7.84 5.55
CA TYR A 81 3.13 -8.82 6.61
C TYR A 81 4.06 -8.52 7.77
N VAL A 82 3.53 -8.37 8.98
CA VAL A 82 4.30 -8.04 10.18
C VAL A 82 4.26 -9.22 11.16
N ALA A 83 5.41 -9.79 11.46
CA ALA A 83 5.54 -10.85 12.45
C ALA A 83 5.18 -10.33 13.86
N PRO A 84 4.56 -11.15 14.72
CA PRO A 84 4.25 -10.79 16.11
C PRO A 84 5.50 -10.57 16.97
N GLY A 85 6.64 -11.14 16.56
CA GLY A 85 7.95 -11.03 17.19
C GLY A 85 9.07 -10.90 16.17
N ASP A 86 10.21 -11.55 16.40
CA ASP A 86 11.35 -11.54 15.47
C ASP A 86 10.97 -12.22 14.14
N ARG A 87 11.18 -11.52 13.02
CA ARG A 87 10.93 -12.01 11.65
C ARG A 87 11.70 -13.28 11.30
N ARG A 88 12.86 -13.50 11.94
CA ARG A 88 13.74 -14.64 11.69
C ARG A 88 13.21 -15.94 12.27
N LEU A 89 12.28 -15.87 13.24
CA LEU A 89 11.68 -17.05 13.85
C LEU A 89 10.74 -17.75 12.85
N LYS A 90 11.19 -18.91 12.36
CA LYS A 90 10.45 -19.75 11.37
C LYS A 90 9.71 -20.88 12.10
N ALA A 91 8.96 -20.54 13.13
CA ALA A 91 8.17 -21.47 13.90
C ALA A 91 6.68 -21.11 13.86
N ARG A 92 5.83 -22.11 14.02
CA ARG A 92 4.40 -21.89 14.17
C ARG A 92 4.14 -21.10 15.45
N PRO A 93 3.36 -20.02 15.39
CA PRO A 93 3.01 -19.26 16.58
C PRO A 93 2.25 -20.12 17.60
N ALA A 94 2.25 -19.68 18.86
CA ALA A 94 1.43 -20.29 19.89
C ALA A 94 -0.07 -20.28 19.50
N PRO A 95 -0.89 -21.21 20.03
CA PRO A 95 -2.32 -21.21 19.81
C PRO A 95 -2.94 -19.84 20.12
N GLY A 96 -3.78 -19.32 19.22
CA GLY A 96 -4.42 -18.02 19.36
C GLY A 96 -3.58 -16.82 18.89
N VAL A 97 -2.30 -17.00 18.55
CA VAL A 97 -1.45 -15.94 17.98
C VAL A 97 -1.45 -16.04 16.46
N LYS A 98 -1.75 -14.95 15.77
CA LYS A 98 -1.66 -14.89 14.30
C LYS A 98 -0.21 -14.98 13.85
N PRO A 99 0.09 -15.66 12.73
CA PRO A 99 1.47 -15.78 12.21
C PRO A 99 2.01 -14.45 11.68
N TYR A 100 1.15 -13.52 11.33
CA TYR A 100 1.47 -12.16 10.88
C TYR A 100 0.23 -11.26 10.98
N TYR A 101 0.48 -9.96 10.94
CA TYR A 101 -0.52 -8.89 10.83
C TYR A 101 -0.24 -8.08 9.58
N HIS A 102 -1.22 -7.29 9.12
CA HIS A 102 -1.09 -6.44 7.96
C HIS A 102 -0.91 -4.97 8.34
N LEU A 103 0.00 -4.28 7.66
CA LEU A 103 0.15 -2.83 7.68
C LEU A 103 0.34 -2.32 6.25
N VAL A 104 -0.37 -1.25 5.90
CA VAL A 104 -0.12 -0.53 4.66
C VAL A 104 0.98 0.49 4.88
N LEU A 105 2.01 0.42 4.08
CA LEU A 105 3.17 1.32 4.07
C LEU A 105 3.15 2.11 2.76
N LEU A 106 3.17 3.44 2.83
CA LEU A 106 3.13 4.33 1.67
C LEU A 106 4.38 5.21 1.64
N ALA A 107 5.00 5.33 0.48
CA ALA A 107 6.13 6.24 0.28
C ALA A 107 5.65 7.69 0.20
N GLN A 108 6.11 8.53 1.13
CA GLN A 108 5.87 9.96 1.12
C GLN A 108 6.81 10.70 0.16
N ASN A 109 8.03 10.18 -0.01
CA ASN A 109 9.10 10.78 -0.81
C ASN A 109 10.09 9.72 -1.31
N ALA A 110 11.15 10.15 -2.00
CA ALA A 110 12.17 9.26 -2.55
C ALA A 110 12.91 8.42 -1.48
N THR A 111 13.11 8.97 -0.27
CA THR A 111 13.70 8.21 0.85
C THR A 111 12.76 7.10 1.29
N GLY A 112 11.47 7.41 1.47
CA GLY A 112 10.44 6.41 1.80
C GLY A 112 10.35 5.31 0.74
N TYR A 113 10.41 5.65 -0.54
CA TYR A 113 10.43 4.64 -1.61
C TYR A 113 11.64 3.70 -1.50
N ARG A 114 12.86 4.24 -1.30
CA ARG A 114 14.05 3.40 -1.09
C ARG A 114 13.92 2.52 0.14
N ASN A 115 13.35 3.05 1.22
CA ASN A 115 13.10 2.30 2.44
C ASN A 115 12.07 1.18 2.23
N LEU A 116 10.98 1.42 1.47
CA LEU A 116 10.03 0.36 1.10
C LEU A 116 10.68 -0.76 0.29
N VAL A 117 11.50 -0.42 -0.70
CA VAL A 117 12.27 -1.42 -1.48
C VAL A 117 13.18 -2.24 -0.57
N LYS A 118 13.86 -1.58 0.38
CA LYS A 118 14.73 -2.25 1.36
C LYS A 118 13.93 -3.17 2.30
N LEU A 119 12.80 -2.68 2.83
CA LEU A 119 11.90 -3.46 3.67
C LEU A 119 11.37 -4.70 2.93
N SER A 120 10.86 -4.52 1.70
CA SER A 120 10.40 -5.64 0.88
C SER A 120 11.50 -6.68 0.68
N SER A 121 12.72 -6.26 0.31
CA SER A 121 13.86 -7.17 0.12
C SER A 121 14.19 -7.94 1.40
N LEU A 122 14.27 -7.27 2.56
CA LEU A 122 14.58 -7.90 3.84
C LEU A 122 13.46 -8.85 4.32
N ALA A 123 12.21 -8.54 3.99
CA ALA A 123 11.09 -9.44 4.28
C ALA A 123 11.25 -10.79 3.57
N TYR A 124 11.72 -10.78 2.33
CA TYR A 124 11.98 -12.01 1.57
C TYR A 124 13.27 -12.72 2.00
N THR A 125 14.37 -11.99 2.21
CA THR A 125 15.67 -12.62 2.48
C THR A 125 15.83 -13.09 3.93
N GLU A 126 15.24 -12.39 4.89
CA GLU A 126 15.38 -12.70 6.32
C GLU A 126 14.07 -13.21 6.94
N GLY A 127 12.92 -12.59 6.58
CA GLY A 127 11.66 -12.80 7.27
C GLY A 127 10.73 -13.84 6.64
N PHE A 128 11.12 -14.49 5.55
CA PHE A 128 10.23 -15.41 4.86
C PHE A 128 9.91 -16.65 5.69
N TYR A 129 8.65 -16.75 6.08
CA TYR A 129 8.03 -17.94 6.64
C TYR A 129 6.56 -17.94 6.26
N VAL A 130 6.17 -18.77 5.28
CA VAL A 130 4.86 -18.78 4.60
C VAL A 130 4.60 -17.47 3.82
N LYS A 131 4.93 -16.32 4.40
CA LYS A 131 4.84 -14.97 3.82
C LYS A 131 6.14 -14.20 4.08
N PRO A 132 6.46 -13.19 3.26
CA PRO A 132 7.60 -12.29 3.50
C PRO A 132 7.22 -11.32 4.64
N ARG A 133 7.81 -11.52 5.84
CA ARG A 133 7.42 -10.79 7.04
C ARG A 133 8.47 -9.76 7.44
N LEU A 134 7.97 -8.61 7.84
CA LEU A 134 8.71 -7.58 8.57
C LEU A 134 8.54 -7.79 10.07
N ASP A 135 9.28 -7.03 10.87
CA ASP A 135 9.06 -6.89 12.30
C ASP A 135 9.23 -5.42 12.74
N ARG A 136 9.00 -5.15 14.01
CA ARG A 136 9.09 -3.81 14.59
C ARG A 136 10.50 -3.21 14.48
N GLU A 137 11.55 -4.06 14.55
CA GLU A 137 12.95 -3.63 14.39
C GLU A 137 13.19 -3.01 13.02
N LEU A 138 12.80 -3.72 11.94
CA LEU A 138 12.95 -3.22 10.58
C LEU A 138 12.08 -1.99 10.32
N LEU A 139 10.85 -1.99 10.79
CA LEU A 139 9.94 -0.86 10.62
C LEU A 139 10.51 0.40 11.30
N ALA A 140 11.02 0.30 12.53
CA ALA A 140 11.66 1.42 13.21
C ALA A 140 12.91 1.92 12.47
N LYS A 141 13.75 0.99 12.00
CA LYS A 141 15.02 1.31 11.32
C LYS A 141 14.80 2.02 9.97
N TYR A 142 13.76 1.70 9.23
CA TYR A 142 13.49 2.19 7.89
C TYR A 142 12.19 3.00 7.79
N SER A 143 11.77 3.67 8.88
CA SER A 143 10.52 4.44 8.96
C SER A 143 10.56 5.78 8.22
N GLU A 144 11.75 6.36 8.00
CA GLU A 144 11.87 7.68 7.38
C GLU A 144 11.20 7.76 6.02
N GLY A 145 10.35 8.76 5.84
CA GLY A 145 9.61 9.00 4.58
C GLY A 145 8.51 7.98 4.29
N ILE A 146 8.10 7.19 5.28
CA ILE A 146 6.99 6.22 5.17
C ILE A 146 5.80 6.70 6.01
N VAL A 147 4.62 6.71 5.39
CA VAL A 147 3.34 6.84 6.09
C VAL A 147 2.78 5.44 6.30
N VAL A 148 2.29 5.17 7.51
CA VAL A 148 1.74 3.86 7.89
C VAL A 148 0.25 4.00 8.19
N THR A 149 -0.56 3.09 7.66
CA THR A 149 -1.98 2.96 8.02
C THR A 149 -2.30 1.52 8.41
N SER A 150 -3.36 1.34 9.20
CA SER A 150 -3.93 0.00 9.41
C SER A 150 -4.44 -0.53 8.07
N ALA A 151 -4.23 -1.83 7.82
CA ALA A 151 -4.69 -2.45 6.58
C ALA A 151 -6.10 -3.00 6.73
N CYS A 152 -6.24 -4.27 7.05
CA CYS A 152 -7.50 -4.98 7.18
C CYS A 152 -7.64 -5.66 8.55
N LEU A 153 -8.78 -6.29 8.80
CA LEU A 153 -9.06 -7.06 10.03
C LEU A 153 -8.40 -8.46 10.05
N ALA A 154 -7.63 -8.80 9.02
CA ALA A 154 -6.96 -10.10 8.89
C ALA A 154 -5.90 -10.35 9.96
#